data_71288a45b501ff5129032749af6c2e5b
#
_entry.id   71288a45b501ff5129032749af6c2e5b
#
_cell.length_a   1.000
_cell.length_b   1.000
_cell.length_c   1.000
_cell.angle_alpha   90.00
_cell.angle_beta   90.00
_cell.angle_gamma   90.00
#
_symmetry.space_group_name_H-M   'P 1'
#
loop_
_entity.id
_entity.type
_entity.pdbx_description
1 polymer ?
#
loop_
_entity_poly.entity_id
_entity_poly.type
_entity_poly.pdbx_seq_one_letter_code
_entity_poly.pdbx_strand_id
1 'polypeptide(L)'
;LTKNIDKIKGIVLTHGHEDHIGALPYILKQINVPVFGTLLTLGLLENKLREHKMLDSTTRHTVVPGEKVKLGQMVVEFIHTNHSIADAVALAIHTPVGVVVHTGDFKVDYTPIDGDVIDLQRFAALGKEGVLLLMSDSTNAERRGFTMSEKNVGKVFEKIFEETPKNRIMVATFSSNIHRIQQVINAAYMYGRKVAIIGRSMVNAVKTASELDYLWIPPRTLIDINETRNYRDDQLVIITTGSQGETMSALSRIASGEHKQINVKPDDKIIISASAIPGNEKSISRVVNELLKKGANVVYGDIEDIHVSGHARQEELKLMLALTKPKFFMPVHGEFMHLSCHKNLAISMGMDKNDIFVMKLGEVLEVNKNEAKVTGTVPVGQI
;
A
#
# COMPACT_ATOMS: atom_id res chain seq x y z
N LEU A 1 25.00 -6.11 1.16
CA LEU A 1 25.02 -4.68 1.52
C LEU A 1 26.32 -4.32 2.24
N THR A 2 26.66 -4.94 3.35
CA THR A 2 27.83 -4.59 4.20
C THR A 2 29.18 -4.59 3.47
N LYS A 3 29.40 -5.49 2.48
CA LYS A 3 30.62 -5.54 1.66
C LYS A 3 30.79 -4.34 0.71
N ASN A 4 29.74 -3.57 0.48
CA ASN A 4 29.71 -2.42 -0.45
C ASN A 4 29.16 -1.16 0.23
N ILE A 5 29.29 -1.02 1.52
CA ILE A 5 28.70 0.09 2.28
C ILE A 5 29.14 1.46 1.74
N ASP A 6 30.39 1.61 1.37
CA ASP A 6 30.94 2.85 0.82
C ASP A 6 30.29 3.29 -0.51
N LYS A 7 29.68 2.34 -1.22
CA LYS A 7 28.97 2.60 -2.48
C LYS A 7 27.52 2.99 -2.26
N ILE A 8 26.93 2.70 -1.11
CA ILE A 8 25.53 2.99 -0.80
C ILE A 8 25.41 4.45 -0.38
N LYS A 9 24.70 5.25 -1.16
CA LYS A 9 24.55 6.70 -0.93
C LYS A 9 23.25 7.08 -0.25
N GLY A 10 22.29 6.19 -0.19
CA GLY A 10 21.00 6.39 0.46
C GLY A 10 20.03 5.28 0.13
N ILE A 11 18.89 5.33 0.80
CA ILE A 11 17.71 4.48 0.54
C ILE A 11 16.58 5.39 0.08
N VAL A 12 15.91 5.02 -1.00
CA VAL A 12 14.79 5.77 -1.58
C VAL A 12 13.53 4.93 -1.44
N LEU A 13 12.47 5.52 -0.91
CA LEU A 13 11.19 4.86 -0.67
C LEU A 13 10.12 5.34 -1.65
N THR A 14 9.34 4.41 -2.16
CA THR A 14 8.21 4.72 -3.04
C THR A 14 6.95 5.07 -2.26
N HIS A 15 6.65 4.37 -1.17
CA HIS A 15 5.48 4.61 -0.32
C HIS A 15 5.60 3.89 1.03
N GLY A 16 4.64 4.13 1.94
CA GLY A 16 4.70 3.74 3.35
C GLY A 16 4.03 2.41 3.71
N HIS A 17 3.78 1.48 2.77
CA HIS A 17 3.29 0.15 3.10
C HIS A 17 4.35 -0.70 3.82
N GLU A 18 3.88 -1.69 4.59
CA GLU A 18 4.72 -2.53 5.46
C GLU A 18 5.80 -3.29 4.70
N ASP A 19 5.48 -3.85 3.57
CA ASP A 19 6.38 -4.61 2.70
C ASP A 19 7.48 -3.75 2.05
N HIS A 20 7.30 -2.42 2.03
CA HIS A 20 8.29 -1.46 1.54
C HIS A 20 9.13 -0.82 2.65
N ILE A 21 8.58 -0.61 3.84
CA ILE A 21 9.30 0.08 4.93
C ILE A 21 9.62 -0.82 6.14
N GLY A 22 8.98 -1.99 6.25
CA GLY A 22 9.08 -2.83 7.46
C GLY A 22 10.47 -3.38 7.75
N ALA A 23 11.27 -3.66 6.72
CA ALA A 23 12.63 -4.16 6.87
C ALA A 23 13.66 -3.08 7.20
N LEU A 24 13.32 -1.78 7.05
CA LEU A 24 14.29 -0.68 7.17
C LEU A 24 14.99 -0.61 8.53
N PRO A 25 14.33 -0.77 9.70
CA PRO A 25 15.04 -0.75 10.96
C PRO A 25 16.12 -1.83 11.08
N TYR A 26 15.93 -2.98 10.46
CA TYR A 26 16.90 -4.09 10.45
C TYR A 26 18.08 -3.80 9.54
N ILE A 27 17.82 -3.19 8.37
CA ILE A 27 18.85 -2.79 7.41
C ILE A 27 19.66 -1.63 7.95
N LEU A 28 19.01 -0.60 8.49
CA LEU A 28 19.67 0.59 9.02
C LEU A 28 20.55 0.32 10.23
N LYS A 29 20.33 -0.76 10.98
CA LYS A 29 21.28 -1.24 12.01
C LYS A 29 22.61 -1.70 11.42
N GLN A 30 22.63 -2.14 10.17
CA GLN A 30 23.82 -2.64 9.49
C GLN A 30 24.49 -1.57 8.63
N ILE A 31 23.69 -0.67 8.05
CA ILE A 31 24.16 0.42 7.19
C ILE A 31 23.45 1.72 7.60
N ASN A 32 24.18 2.69 8.09
CA ASN A 32 23.60 3.99 8.46
C ASN A 32 23.76 4.97 7.29
N VAL A 33 22.73 5.04 6.44
CA VAL A 33 22.69 5.91 5.26
C VAL A 33 21.41 6.74 5.28
N PRO A 34 21.38 7.91 4.60
CA PRO A 34 20.18 8.74 4.52
C PRO A 34 19.02 7.99 3.85
N VAL A 35 17.81 8.23 4.35
CA VAL A 35 16.55 7.70 3.79
C VAL A 35 15.76 8.85 3.18
N PHE A 36 15.31 8.67 1.93
CA PHE A 36 14.53 9.64 1.18
C PHE A 36 13.13 9.08 0.93
N GLY A 37 12.11 9.85 1.20
CA GLY A 37 10.71 9.46 1.00
C GLY A 37 9.78 10.64 1.14
N THR A 38 8.54 10.47 0.74
CA THR A 38 7.49 11.47 0.91
C THR A 38 7.10 11.63 2.38
N LEU A 39 6.39 12.71 2.70
CA LEU A 39 6.11 13.09 4.08
C LEU A 39 5.37 12.00 4.87
N LEU A 40 4.30 11.45 4.31
CA LEU A 40 3.54 10.37 4.96
C LEU A 40 4.36 9.08 5.07
N THR A 41 5.12 8.74 4.03
CA THR A 41 6.00 7.55 4.02
C THR A 41 7.01 7.61 5.15
N LEU A 42 7.69 8.75 5.32
CA LEU A 42 8.65 8.96 6.42
C LEU A 42 7.95 9.00 7.78
N GLY A 43 6.78 9.63 7.90
CA GLY A 43 6.01 9.66 9.14
C GLY A 43 5.62 8.26 9.62
N LEU A 44 5.21 7.37 8.71
CA LEU A 44 4.92 5.97 9.04
C LEU A 44 6.20 5.21 9.40
N LEU A 45 7.31 5.45 8.70
CA LEU A 45 8.62 4.87 9.03
C LEU A 45 9.09 5.31 10.43
N GLU A 46 8.86 6.56 10.82
CA GLU A 46 9.27 7.07 12.14
C GLU A 46 8.67 6.27 13.31
N ASN A 47 7.44 5.78 13.17
CA ASN A 47 6.84 4.92 14.18
C ASN A 47 7.68 3.64 14.39
N LYS A 48 8.15 3.02 13.29
CA LYS A 48 9.01 1.85 13.34
C LYS A 48 10.40 2.16 13.89
N LEU A 49 11.01 3.26 13.45
CA LEU A 49 12.31 3.70 13.95
C LEU A 49 12.25 3.98 15.46
N ARG A 50 11.14 4.55 15.96
CA ARG A 50 10.91 4.80 17.39
C ARG A 50 10.81 3.49 18.17
N GLU A 51 10.08 2.50 17.67
CA GLU A 51 9.99 1.16 18.29
C GLU A 51 11.36 0.48 18.39
N HIS A 52 12.22 0.68 17.38
CA HIS A 52 13.59 0.15 17.35
C HIS A 52 14.65 1.07 17.99
N LYS A 53 14.25 2.23 18.59
CA LYS A 53 15.13 3.24 19.19
C LYS A 53 16.18 3.80 18.21
N MET A 54 15.79 3.99 16.97
CA MET A 54 16.66 4.46 15.87
C MET A 54 16.25 5.81 15.28
N LEU A 55 15.21 6.44 15.83
CA LEU A 55 14.66 7.69 15.28
C LEU A 55 15.72 8.79 15.17
N ASP A 56 16.48 9.01 16.27
CA ASP A 56 17.47 10.10 16.35
C ASP A 56 18.76 9.79 15.57
N SER A 57 19.06 8.52 15.33
CA SER A 57 20.26 8.09 14.62
C SER A 57 20.07 7.96 13.11
N THR A 58 18.84 8.02 12.61
CA THR A 58 18.52 7.87 11.17
C THR A 58 18.27 9.24 10.53
N THR A 59 19.10 9.59 9.57
CA THR A 59 18.89 10.80 8.74
C THR A 59 17.77 10.54 7.74
N ARG A 60 16.75 11.39 7.74
CA ARG A 60 15.59 11.32 6.84
C ARG A 60 15.47 12.61 6.05
N HIS A 61 15.17 12.50 4.77
CA HIS A 61 14.96 13.64 3.87
C HIS A 61 13.58 13.51 3.23
N THR A 62 12.71 14.44 3.55
CA THR A 62 11.40 14.51 2.89
C THR A 62 11.58 15.03 1.48
N VAL A 63 10.92 14.37 0.53
CA VAL A 63 10.88 14.74 -0.88
C VAL A 63 9.43 14.92 -1.33
N VAL A 64 9.25 15.66 -2.41
CA VAL A 64 7.95 15.87 -3.04
C VAL A 64 7.95 15.38 -4.49
N PRO A 65 6.79 15.01 -5.06
CA PRO A 65 6.70 14.70 -6.48
C PRO A 65 7.28 15.82 -7.34
N GLY A 66 8.05 15.47 -8.39
CA GLY A 66 8.80 16.38 -9.24
C GLY A 66 10.22 16.70 -8.76
N GLU A 67 10.54 16.42 -7.50
CA GLU A 67 11.87 16.64 -6.96
C GLU A 67 12.90 15.65 -7.52
N LYS A 68 14.17 16.08 -7.60
CA LYS A 68 15.31 15.28 -8.05
C LYS A 68 16.40 15.27 -7.01
N VAL A 69 16.81 14.10 -6.57
CA VAL A 69 17.88 13.91 -5.58
C VAL A 69 19.09 13.28 -6.23
N LYS A 70 20.26 13.88 -6.04
CA LYS A 70 21.53 13.34 -6.56
C LYS A 70 22.14 12.37 -5.53
N LEU A 71 22.32 11.13 -5.93
CA LEU A 71 22.93 10.05 -5.15
C LEU A 71 24.15 9.50 -5.88
N GLY A 72 25.30 10.06 -5.62
CA GLY A 72 26.55 9.73 -6.33
C GLY A 72 26.49 10.15 -7.81
N GLN A 73 26.56 9.16 -8.71
CA GLN A 73 26.45 9.39 -10.17
C GLN A 73 25.02 9.28 -10.68
N MET A 74 24.07 8.91 -9.83
CA MET A 74 22.67 8.76 -10.17
C MET A 74 21.89 10.00 -9.72
N VAL A 75 20.81 10.30 -10.46
CA VAL A 75 19.81 11.28 -10.06
C VAL A 75 18.46 10.57 -10.01
N VAL A 76 17.82 10.58 -8.86
CA VAL A 76 16.50 9.97 -8.65
C VAL A 76 15.44 11.08 -8.69
N GLU A 77 14.51 10.96 -9.59
CA GLU A 77 13.35 11.83 -9.74
C GLU A 77 12.12 11.11 -9.18
N PHE A 78 11.31 11.82 -8.38
CA PHE A 78 10.10 11.32 -7.77
C PHE A 78 8.89 11.72 -8.61
N ILE A 79 8.09 10.75 -9.05
CA ILE A 79 6.94 10.97 -9.92
C ILE A 79 5.67 10.59 -9.17
N HIS A 80 4.68 11.49 -9.14
CA HIS A 80 3.41 11.21 -8.47
C HIS A 80 2.70 10.00 -9.07
N THR A 81 2.24 9.08 -8.20
CA THR A 81 1.42 7.94 -8.59
C THR A 81 0.25 7.74 -7.64
N ASN A 82 -0.79 7.07 -8.10
CA ASN A 82 -1.91 6.69 -7.24
C ASN A 82 -1.74 5.25 -6.74
N HIS A 83 -2.02 5.05 -5.47
CA HIS A 83 -2.04 3.73 -4.83
C HIS A 83 -3.13 3.69 -3.74
N SER A 84 -3.18 2.63 -2.93
CA SER A 84 -4.10 2.53 -1.77
C SER A 84 -3.63 3.33 -0.54
N ILE A 85 -2.51 3.99 -0.63
CA ILE A 85 -1.96 4.90 0.37
C ILE A 85 -1.67 6.25 -0.29
N ALA A 86 -1.89 7.34 0.45
CA ALA A 86 -1.53 8.67 -0.03
C ALA A 86 0.00 8.82 -0.19
N ASP A 87 0.39 9.77 -1.02
CA ASP A 87 1.79 10.21 -1.13
C ASP A 87 2.73 9.18 -1.78
N ALA A 88 2.16 8.20 -2.51
CA ALA A 88 2.95 7.22 -3.26
C ALA A 88 3.63 7.85 -4.47
N VAL A 89 4.86 7.38 -4.77
CA VAL A 89 5.67 7.85 -5.90
C VAL A 89 6.29 6.70 -6.68
N ALA A 90 6.40 6.89 -7.97
CA ALA A 90 7.30 6.14 -8.84
C ALA A 90 8.66 6.85 -8.90
N LEU A 91 9.67 6.15 -9.37
CA LEU A 91 11.05 6.65 -9.46
C LEU A 91 11.55 6.61 -10.90
N ALA A 92 12.09 7.72 -11.40
CA ALA A 92 12.94 7.72 -12.57
C ALA A 92 14.39 7.88 -12.13
N ILE A 93 15.19 6.84 -12.32
CA ILE A 93 16.59 6.79 -11.91
C ILE A 93 17.45 7.05 -13.12
N HIS A 94 17.95 8.28 -13.23
CA HIS A 94 18.86 8.71 -14.28
C HIS A 94 20.27 8.22 -13.96
N THR A 95 20.78 7.33 -14.77
CA THR A 95 22.11 6.73 -14.64
C THR A 95 23.01 7.12 -15.82
N PRO A 96 24.34 6.94 -15.75
CA PRO A 96 25.24 7.20 -16.88
C PRO A 96 24.95 6.36 -18.13
N VAL A 97 24.22 5.22 -17.97
CA VAL A 97 23.92 4.31 -19.10
C VAL A 97 22.49 4.45 -19.63
N GLY A 98 21.61 5.14 -18.91
CA GLY A 98 20.22 5.36 -19.33
C GLY A 98 19.29 5.55 -18.14
N VAL A 99 18.00 5.72 -18.42
CA VAL A 99 16.95 5.93 -17.40
C VAL A 99 16.33 4.60 -17.04
N VAL A 100 16.29 4.29 -15.75
CA VAL A 100 15.52 3.18 -15.16
C VAL A 100 14.27 3.75 -14.52
N VAL A 101 13.11 3.26 -14.90
CA VAL A 101 11.84 3.63 -14.28
C VAL A 101 11.37 2.49 -13.37
N HIS A 102 11.10 2.79 -12.10
CA HIS A 102 10.44 1.90 -11.15
C HIS A 102 9.08 2.49 -10.81
N THR A 103 8.00 1.80 -11.14
CA THR A 103 6.65 2.35 -10.93
C THR A 103 6.28 2.53 -9.47
N GLY A 104 6.98 1.86 -8.54
CA GLY A 104 6.40 1.58 -7.25
C GLY A 104 5.12 0.76 -7.43
N ASP A 105 4.32 0.66 -6.39
CA ASP A 105 2.97 0.11 -6.50
C ASP A 105 2.04 1.21 -7.01
N PHE A 106 1.23 0.90 -8.00
CA PHE A 106 0.43 1.94 -8.65
C PHE A 106 -0.89 1.43 -9.21
N LYS A 107 -1.81 2.35 -9.40
CA LYS A 107 -2.98 2.23 -10.27
C LYS A 107 -3.20 3.54 -11.03
N VAL A 108 -4.06 3.53 -12.02
CA VAL A 108 -4.49 4.75 -12.72
C VAL A 108 -5.89 5.12 -12.23
N ASP A 109 -5.98 6.02 -11.27
CA ASP A 109 -7.24 6.53 -10.73
C ASP A 109 -7.50 7.94 -11.27
N TYR A 110 -8.47 8.09 -12.15
CA TYR A 110 -8.84 9.38 -12.73
C TYR A 110 -9.71 10.25 -11.82
N THR A 111 -10.18 9.68 -10.72
CA THR A 111 -11.01 10.38 -9.72
C THR A 111 -10.54 10.01 -8.30
N PRO A 112 -9.26 10.28 -7.98
CA PRO A 112 -8.74 9.95 -6.66
C PRO A 112 -9.55 10.66 -5.57
N ILE A 113 -9.50 10.15 -4.35
CA ILE A 113 -10.21 10.74 -3.21
C ILE A 113 -9.56 12.05 -2.83
N ASP A 114 -8.24 12.08 -2.87
CA ASP A 114 -7.41 13.20 -2.48
C ASP A 114 -6.20 13.29 -3.39
N GLY A 115 -5.69 14.51 -3.60
CA GLY A 115 -4.54 14.77 -4.42
C GLY A 115 -4.79 14.69 -5.93
N ASP A 116 -3.70 14.55 -6.65
CA ASP A 116 -3.64 14.58 -8.10
C ASP A 116 -3.79 13.18 -8.72
N VAL A 117 -4.16 13.14 -10.00
CA VAL A 117 -4.08 11.93 -10.83
C VAL A 117 -2.61 11.59 -11.07
N ILE A 118 -2.28 10.31 -11.18
CA ILE A 118 -0.95 9.83 -11.56
C ILE A 118 -0.39 10.64 -12.74
N ASP A 119 0.88 11.04 -12.65
CA ASP A 119 1.53 11.88 -13.66
C ASP A 119 1.89 11.09 -14.94
N LEU A 120 0.85 10.72 -15.70
CA LEU A 120 1.00 10.04 -16.98
C LEU A 120 1.80 10.86 -18.00
N GLN A 121 1.78 12.20 -17.88
CA GLN A 121 2.53 13.08 -18.78
C GLN A 121 4.02 12.93 -18.57
N ARG A 122 4.48 12.77 -17.33
CA ARG A 122 5.90 12.55 -17.02
C ARG A 122 6.36 11.20 -17.53
N PHE A 123 5.58 10.14 -17.37
CA PHE A 123 5.90 8.82 -17.95
C PHE A 123 5.99 8.87 -19.48
N ALA A 124 5.08 9.57 -20.15
CA ALA A 124 5.14 9.78 -21.60
C ALA A 124 6.38 10.58 -22.03
N ALA A 125 6.77 11.61 -21.27
CA ALA A 125 7.99 12.38 -21.53
C ALA A 125 9.24 11.49 -21.39
N LEU A 126 9.33 10.68 -20.34
CA LEU A 126 10.43 9.71 -20.16
C LEU A 126 10.50 8.71 -21.31
N GLY A 127 9.34 8.24 -21.81
CA GLY A 127 9.30 7.37 -22.99
C GLY A 127 9.83 8.02 -24.26
N LYS A 128 9.67 9.35 -24.41
CA LYS A 128 10.28 10.12 -25.53
C LYS A 128 11.77 10.35 -25.32
N GLU A 129 12.22 10.56 -24.09
CA GLU A 129 13.63 10.69 -23.72
C GLU A 129 14.38 9.35 -23.91
N GLY A 130 13.70 8.23 -23.74
CA GLY A 130 14.21 6.86 -23.84
C GLY A 130 14.39 6.19 -22.48
N VAL A 131 13.53 5.21 -22.20
CA VAL A 131 13.62 4.37 -20.98
C VAL A 131 14.45 3.13 -21.27
N LEU A 132 15.56 2.96 -20.55
CA LEU A 132 16.42 1.80 -20.68
C LEU A 132 15.81 0.55 -20.07
N LEU A 133 15.28 0.65 -18.84
CA LEU A 133 14.64 -0.44 -18.12
C LEU A 133 13.38 0.07 -17.42
N LEU A 134 12.28 -0.64 -17.60
CA LEU A 134 11.07 -0.48 -16.79
C LEU A 134 11.00 -1.61 -15.78
N MET A 135 10.86 -1.26 -14.50
CA MET A 135 10.51 -2.15 -13.39
C MET A 135 9.09 -1.81 -12.97
N SER A 136 8.12 -2.70 -13.22
CA SER A 136 6.71 -2.38 -12.99
C SER A 136 5.99 -3.41 -12.13
N ASP A 137 5.17 -2.88 -11.20
CA ASP A 137 4.24 -3.65 -10.35
C ASP A 137 3.42 -4.64 -11.18
N SER A 138 3.30 -5.87 -10.68
CA SER A 138 2.63 -6.96 -11.38
C SER A 138 1.47 -7.60 -10.59
N THR A 139 1.15 -7.09 -9.43
CA THR A 139 0.23 -7.71 -8.44
C THR A 139 -1.13 -8.11 -9.01
N ASN A 140 -1.67 -7.35 -9.97
CA ASN A 140 -2.95 -7.66 -10.61
C ASN A 140 -2.81 -7.95 -12.13
N ALA A 141 -1.66 -8.41 -12.58
CA ALA A 141 -1.41 -8.65 -14.01
C ALA A 141 -2.32 -9.74 -14.63
N GLU A 142 -2.91 -10.63 -13.81
CA GLU A 142 -3.89 -11.62 -14.25
C GLU A 142 -5.32 -11.05 -14.39
N ARG A 143 -5.58 -9.85 -13.83
CA ARG A 143 -6.92 -9.25 -13.80
C ARG A 143 -7.15 -8.35 -15.01
N ARG A 144 -8.21 -8.63 -15.75
CA ARG A 144 -8.59 -7.85 -16.95
C ARG A 144 -9.18 -6.48 -16.58
N GLY A 145 -9.10 -5.53 -17.51
CA GLY A 145 -9.71 -4.20 -17.39
C GLY A 145 -8.88 -3.22 -16.56
N PHE A 146 -9.55 -2.28 -15.95
CA PHE A 146 -9.00 -1.23 -15.10
C PHE A 146 -9.35 -1.46 -13.64
N THR A 147 -8.51 -0.96 -12.74
CA THR A 147 -8.81 -0.90 -11.31
C THR A 147 -9.81 0.22 -11.04
N MET A 148 -10.83 -0.06 -10.24
CA MET A 148 -11.83 0.95 -9.88
C MET A 148 -11.23 2.05 -9.01
N SER A 149 -11.87 3.24 -9.02
CA SER A 149 -11.52 4.33 -8.14
C SER A 149 -11.87 4.01 -6.68
N GLU A 150 -10.99 4.40 -5.77
CA GLU A 150 -11.23 4.30 -4.33
C GLU A 150 -12.48 5.08 -3.88
N LYS A 151 -12.86 6.14 -4.61
CA LYS A 151 -14.08 6.92 -4.35
C LYS A 151 -15.37 6.09 -4.35
N ASN A 152 -15.39 4.97 -5.09
CA ASN A 152 -16.55 4.09 -5.14
C ASN A 152 -16.81 3.41 -3.79
N VAL A 153 -15.76 3.07 -3.05
CA VAL A 153 -15.89 2.45 -1.72
C VAL A 153 -16.59 3.38 -0.73
N GLY A 154 -16.37 4.70 -0.81
CA GLY A 154 -17.06 5.68 0.02
C GLY A 154 -18.58 5.60 -0.11
N LYS A 155 -19.09 5.48 -1.36
CA LYS A 155 -20.53 5.34 -1.62
C LYS A 155 -21.10 4.04 -1.04
N VAL A 156 -20.31 2.98 -1.05
CA VAL A 156 -20.73 1.68 -0.45
C VAL A 156 -20.80 1.82 1.08
N PHE A 157 -19.86 2.50 1.72
CA PHE A 157 -19.96 2.79 3.15
C PHE A 157 -21.21 3.62 3.47
N GLU A 158 -21.49 4.70 2.74
CA GLU A 158 -22.69 5.52 2.93
C GLU A 158 -23.95 4.65 2.89
N LYS A 159 -24.09 3.79 1.87
CA LYS A 159 -25.20 2.84 1.73
C LYS A 159 -25.29 1.88 2.93
N ILE A 160 -24.17 1.27 3.35
CA ILE A 160 -24.17 0.35 4.49
C ILE A 160 -24.58 1.08 5.78
N PHE A 161 -24.13 2.32 5.99
CA PHE A 161 -24.51 3.10 7.16
C PHE A 161 -25.99 3.47 7.16
N GLU A 162 -26.55 3.81 5.99
CA GLU A 162 -27.99 4.05 5.82
C GLU A 162 -28.82 2.81 6.13
N GLU A 163 -28.42 1.64 5.63
CA GLU A 163 -29.10 0.36 5.84
C GLU A 163 -28.91 -0.22 7.27
N THR A 164 -27.99 0.37 8.05
CA THR A 164 -27.65 -0.11 9.41
C THR A 164 -27.90 0.96 10.49
N PRO A 165 -29.13 1.49 10.63
CA PRO A 165 -29.37 2.64 11.49
C PRO A 165 -29.34 2.32 13.00
N LYS A 166 -29.50 1.04 13.40
CA LYS A 166 -29.67 0.63 14.81
C LYS A 166 -28.47 -0.12 15.40
N ASN A 167 -27.60 -0.66 14.57
CA ASN A 167 -26.55 -1.59 14.98
C ASN A 167 -25.20 -0.89 15.05
N ARG A 168 -24.31 -1.43 15.85
CA ARG A 168 -22.91 -1.03 15.87
C ARG A 168 -22.24 -1.48 14.58
N ILE A 169 -21.39 -0.63 14.03
CA ILE A 169 -20.60 -0.91 12.82
C ILE A 169 -19.15 -1.11 13.21
N MET A 170 -18.51 -2.18 12.74
CA MET A 170 -17.07 -2.38 12.84
C MET A 170 -16.49 -2.48 11.44
N VAL A 171 -15.39 -1.78 11.19
CA VAL A 171 -14.68 -1.81 9.90
C VAL A 171 -13.24 -2.26 10.13
N ALA A 172 -12.89 -3.40 9.56
CA ALA A 172 -11.52 -3.87 9.53
C ALA A 172 -10.88 -3.52 8.18
N THR A 173 -9.73 -2.84 8.24
CA THR A 173 -8.97 -2.42 7.05
C THR A 173 -7.47 -2.40 7.36
N PHE A 174 -6.64 -2.19 6.34
CA PHE A 174 -5.22 -1.96 6.52
C PHE A 174 -4.98 -0.62 7.23
N SER A 175 -4.07 -0.61 8.19
CA SER A 175 -3.75 0.61 8.95
C SER A 175 -3.10 1.71 8.09
N SER A 176 -2.46 1.32 7.00
CA SER A 176 -1.83 2.24 6.03
C SER A 176 -2.83 2.82 5.01
N ASN A 177 -4.04 2.26 4.88
CA ASN A 177 -5.04 2.79 3.95
C ASN A 177 -5.77 3.99 4.56
N ILE A 178 -5.09 5.13 4.61
CA ILE A 178 -5.58 6.37 5.22
C ILE A 178 -6.83 6.88 4.50
N HIS A 179 -6.92 6.75 3.19
CA HIS A 179 -8.10 7.14 2.41
C HIS A 179 -9.36 6.36 2.84
N ARG A 180 -9.23 5.04 3.08
CA ARG A 180 -10.31 4.18 3.55
C ARG A 180 -10.77 4.57 4.95
N ILE A 181 -9.80 4.87 5.83
CA ILE A 181 -10.07 5.34 7.19
C ILE A 181 -10.82 6.69 7.13
N GLN A 182 -10.40 7.61 6.26
CA GLN A 182 -11.09 8.88 6.06
C GLN A 182 -12.53 8.68 5.59
N GLN A 183 -12.79 7.78 4.65
CA GLN A 183 -14.14 7.49 4.17
C GLN A 183 -15.04 6.96 5.29
N VAL A 184 -14.53 6.05 6.13
CA VAL A 184 -15.29 5.53 7.28
C VAL A 184 -15.59 6.63 8.30
N ILE A 185 -14.61 7.51 8.59
CA ILE A 185 -14.79 8.65 9.49
C ILE A 185 -15.82 9.62 8.93
N ASN A 186 -15.78 9.91 7.63
CA ASN A 186 -16.75 10.80 6.97
C ASN A 186 -18.17 10.22 7.04
N ALA A 187 -18.34 8.93 6.74
CA ALA A 187 -19.63 8.26 6.88
C ALA A 187 -20.11 8.28 8.34
N ALA A 188 -19.25 7.96 9.30
CA ALA A 188 -19.61 8.02 10.72
C ALA A 188 -20.07 9.43 11.15
N TYR A 189 -19.36 10.46 10.72
CA TYR A 189 -19.71 11.85 11.00
C TYR A 189 -21.06 12.23 10.37
N MET A 190 -21.30 11.87 9.12
CA MET A 190 -22.55 12.15 8.39
C MET A 190 -23.76 11.54 9.11
N TYR A 191 -23.60 10.34 9.67
CA TYR A 191 -24.66 9.63 10.41
C TYR A 191 -24.63 9.89 11.93
N GLY A 192 -23.87 10.90 12.40
CA GLY A 192 -23.85 11.32 13.82
C GLY A 192 -23.23 10.28 14.78
N ARG A 193 -22.40 9.38 14.28
CA ARG A 193 -21.77 8.30 15.05
C ARG A 193 -20.39 8.70 15.57
N LYS A 194 -20.00 8.13 16.70
CA LYS A 194 -18.66 8.20 17.28
C LYS A 194 -17.78 7.11 16.72
N VAL A 195 -16.51 7.42 16.54
CA VAL A 195 -15.50 6.48 16.01
C VAL A 195 -14.50 6.14 17.11
N ALA A 196 -14.31 4.85 17.37
CA ALA A 196 -13.23 4.34 18.20
C ALA A 196 -12.23 3.55 17.33
N ILE A 197 -10.95 3.69 17.59
CA ILE A 197 -9.89 3.04 16.81
C ILE A 197 -9.19 1.99 17.66
N ILE A 198 -9.01 0.78 17.10
CA ILE A 198 -8.41 -0.35 17.80
C ILE A 198 -7.27 -0.95 16.97
N GLY A 199 -6.22 -1.35 17.66
CA GLY A 199 -5.00 -1.92 17.09
C GLY A 199 -3.87 -0.91 17.10
N ARG A 200 -2.70 -1.32 17.61
CA ARG A 200 -1.55 -0.42 17.80
C ARG A 200 -1.13 0.26 16.49
N SER A 201 -0.97 -0.51 15.42
CA SER A 201 -0.59 0.03 14.11
C SER A 201 -1.63 1.01 13.57
N MET A 202 -2.95 0.72 13.75
CA MET A 202 -4.03 1.61 13.34
C MET A 202 -4.01 2.93 14.10
N VAL A 203 -3.87 2.89 15.42
CA VAL A 203 -3.78 4.09 16.28
C VAL A 203 -2.57 4.94 15.88
N ASN A 204 -1.41 4.31 15.68
CA ASN A 204 -0.20 5.03 15.26
C ASN A 204 -0.35 5.65 13.86
N ALA A 205 -0.90 4.91 12.90
CA ALA A 205 -1.10 5.41 11.53
C ALA A 205 -2.09 6.58 11.49
N VAL A 206 -3.22 6.46 12.18
CA VAL A 206 -4.23 7.54 12.28
C VAL A 206 -3.64 8.79 12.95
N LYS A 207 -2.90 8.61 14.03
CA LYS A 207 -2.23 9.72 14.72
C LYS A 207 -1.25 10.42 13.78
N THR A 208 -0.34 9.67 13.15
CA THR A 208 0.64 10.20 12.22
C THR A 208 -0.03 10.92 11.04
N ALA A 209 -1.03 10.28 10.41
CA ALA A 209 -1.72 10.88 9.26
C ALA A 209 -2.49 12.16 9.64
N SER A 210 -3.07 12.21 10.85
CA SER A 210 -3.75 13.41 11.34
C SER A 210 -2.75 14.54 11.70
N GLU A 211 -1.61 14.21 12.30
CA GLU A 211 -0.56 15.20 12.64
C GLU A 211 0.10 15.79 11.38
N LEU A 212 0.08 15.05 10.26
CA LEU A 212 0.66 15.45 8.97
C LEU A 212 -0.40 15.98 7.97
N ASP A 213 -1.64 16.21 8.41
CA ASP A 213 -2.76 16.73 7.61
C ASP A 213 -3.22 15.82 6.45
N TYR A 214 -2.89 14.50 6.48
CA TYR A 214 -3.42 13.49 5.54
C TYR A 214 -4.76 12.90 5.98
N LEU A 215 -5.19 13.13 7.22
CA LEU A 215 -6.45 12.65 7.78
C LEU A 215 -7.14 13.76 8.56
N TRP A 216 -8.32 14.16 8.07
CA TRP A 216 -9.16 15.11 8.78
C TRP A 216 -10.16 14.40 9.68
N ILE A 217 -10.12 14.69 10.96
CA ILE A 217 -11.04 14.12 11.95
C ILE A 217 -11.98 15.24 12.45
N PRO A 218 -13.28 15.15 12.12
CA PRO A 218 -14.24 16.14 12.59
C PRO A 218 -14.24 16.24 14.12
N PRO A 219 -14.41 17.45 14.70
CA PRO A 219 -14.46 17.64 16.15
C PRO A 219 -15.46 16.71 16.83
N ARG A 220 -15.06 16.12 17.96
CA ARG A 220 -15.90 15.22 18.78
C ARG A 220 -16.35 13.93 18.08
N THR A 221 -15.76 13.55 16.94
CA THR A 221 -16.07 12.29 16.24
C THR A 221 -15.27 11.14 16.82
N LEU A 222 -13.95 11.33 17.03
CA LEU A 222 -13.09 10.33 17.62
C LEU A 222 -13.24 10.29 19.15
N ILE A 223 -13.36 9.07 19.70
CA ILE A 223 -13.44 8.80 21.14
C ILE A 223 -12.41 7.76 21.55
N ASP A 224 -12.02 7.77 22.83
CA ASP A 224 -11.21 6.68 23.38
C ASP A 224 -12.03 5.37 23.44
N ILE A 225 -11.34 4.25 23.25
CA ILE A 225 -11.96 2.93 23.25
C ILE A 225 -12.71 2.65 24.57
N ASN A 226 -12.23 3.15 25.70
CA ASN A 226 -12.87 3.00 27.00
C ASN A 226 -14.18 3.79 27.14
N GLU A 227 -14.38 4.80 26.31
CA GLU A 227 -15.59 5.62 26.29
C GLU A 227 -16.74 4.95 25.52
N THR A 228 -16.47 3.91 24.71
CA THR A 228 -17.48 3.22 23.90
C THR A 228 -18.67 2.72 24.74
N ARG A 229 -18.43 2.35 26.00
CA ARG A 229 -19.46 1.93 26.95
C ARG A 229 -20.51 3.02 27.29
N ASN A 230 -20.19 4.27 27.01
CA ASN A 230 -21.06 5.42 27.29
C ASN A 230 -22.03 5.73 26.13
N TYR A 231 -21.91 4.99 25.01
CA TYR A 231 -22.69 5.21 23.80
C TYR A 231 -23.51 3.97 23.45
N ARG A 232 -24.69 4.19 22.85
CA ARG A 232 -25.52 3.09 22.31
C ARG A 232 -24.88 2.53 21.05
N ASP A 233 -25.27 1.32 20.67
CA ASP A 233 -24.71 0.64 19.49
C ASP A 233 -24.94 1.40 18.19
N ASP A 234 -26.11 2.06 18.03
CA ASP A 234 -26.43 2.90 16.88
C ASP A 234 -25.56 4.17 16.77
N GLN A 235 -24.84 4.52 17.81
CA GLN A 235 -23.95 5.67 17.88
C GLN A 235 -22.47 5.33 17.68
N LEU A 236 -22.14 4.06 17.46
CA LEU A 236 -20.74 3.60 17.47
C LEU A 236 -20.30 3.05 16.13
N VAL A 237 -19.08 3.44 15.76
CA VAL A 237 -18.26 2.82 14.71
C VAL A 237 -16.92 2.44 15.31
N ILE A 238 -16.43 1.25 15.02
CA ILE A 238 -15.12 0.78 15.44
C ILE A 238 -14.27 0.52 14.21
N ILE A 239 -13.14 1.19 14.09
CA ILE A 239 -12.15 0.92 13.04
C ILE A 239 -11.05 0.06 13.65
N THR A 240 -10.72 -1.06 13.01
CA THR A 240 -9.79 -2.05 13.57
C THR A 240 -8.84 -2.63 12.54
N THR A 241 -7.74 -3.18 13.02
CA THR A 241 -6.82 -4.03 12.22
C THR A 241 -7.31 -5.46 12.18
N GLY A 242 -6.70 -6.29 11.31
CA GLY A 242 -6.99 -7.72 11.23
C GLY A 242 -7.82 -8.10 10.03
N SER A 243 -7.83 -7.28 9.00
CA SER A 243 -8.50 -7.55 7.73
C SER A 243 -7.94 -8.77 6.99
N GLN A 244 -6.75 -9.25 7.36
CA GLN A 244 -6.08 -10.44 6.82
C GLN A 244 -6.18 -11.68 7.73
N GLY A 245 -6.92 -11.59 8.83
CA GLY A 245 -7.11 -12.69 9.75
C GLY A 245 -5.87 -13.05 10.58
N GLU A 246 -4.93 -12.13 10.73
CA GLU A 246 -3.70 -12.31 11.50
C GLU A 246 -4.05 -12.65 12.96
N THR A 247 -3.47 -13.70 13.50
CA THR A 247 -3.84 -14.30 14.78
C THR A 247 -3.82 -13.31 15.95
N MET A 248 -2.85 -12.39 15.95
CA MET A 248 -2.67 -11.41 17.03
C MET A 248 -3.34 -10.06 16.73
N SER A 249 -4.05 -9.93 15.62
CA SER A 249 -4.75 -8.69 15.25
C SER A 249 -5.93 -8.38 16.17
N ALA A 250 -6.35 -7.12 16.15
CA ALA A 250 -7.48 -6.71 17.00
C ALA A 250 -8.78 -7.43 16.63
N LEU A 251 -9.11 -7.55 15.32
CA LEU A 251 -10.31 -8.25 14.87
C LEU A 251 -10.29 -9.73 15.24
N SER A 252 -9.15 -10.43 15.07
CA SER A 252 -9.03 -11.86 15.45
C SER A 252 -9.27 -12.07 16.94
N ARG A 253 -8.73 -11.19 17.78
CA ARG A 253 -8.95 -11.22 19.24
C ARG A 253 -10.38 -10.87 19.63
N ILE A 254 -11.05 -9.98 18.90
CA ILE A 254 -12.49 -9.70 19.09
C ILE A 254 -13.31 -10.93 18.69
N ALA A 255 -12.99 -11.55 17.57
CA ALA A 255 -13.67 -12.75 17.08
C ALA A 255 -13.52 -13.94 18.03
N SER A 256 -12.33 -14.17 18.61
CA SER A 256 -12.09 -15.22 19.61
C SER A 256 -12.68 -14.88 21.00
N GLY A 257 -13.02 -13.62 21.27
CA GLY A 257 -13.48 -13.16 22.60
C GLY A 257 -12.33 -12.84 23.57
N GLU A 258 -11.10 -12.71 23.07
CA GLU A 258 -9.91 -12.42 23.86
C GLU A 258 -9.61 -10.91 23.97
N HIS A 259 -10.39 -10.07 23.27
CA HIS A 259 -10.19 -8.63 23.34
C HIS A 259 -10.78 -8.06 24.64
N LYS A 260 -9.96 -7.31 25.40
CA LYS A 260 -10.32 -6.88 26.76
C LYS A 260 -11.49 -5.88 26.82
N GLN A 261 -11.68 -5.06 25.79
CA GLN A 261 -12.61 -3.93 25.83
C GLN A 261 -13.81 -4.10 24.90
N ILE A 262 -13.66 -4.86 23.81
CA ILE A 262 -14.70 -5.05 22.79
C ILE A 262 -15.02 -6.52 22.63
N ASN A 263 -16.31 -6.83 22.71
CA ASN A 263 -16.88 -8.13 22.39
C ASN A 263 -17.83 -7.99 21.21
N VAL A 264 -17.93 -9.05 20.41
CA VAL A 264 -18.95 -9.15 19.35
C VAL A 264 -20.33 -9.26 20.01
N LYS A 265 -21.27 -8.48 19.52
CA LYS A 265 -22.68 -8.55 19.89
C LYS A 265 -23.48 -9.17 18.74
N PRO A 266 -24.60 -9.85 19.02
CA PRO A 266 -25.57 -10.19 17.98
C PRO A 266 -25.94 -8.94 17.17
N ASP A 267 -26.10 -9.13 15.86
CA ASP A 267 -26.46 -8.08 14.90
C ASP A 267 -25.40 -6.96 14.69
N ASP A 268 -24.19 -7.05 15.27
CA ASP A 268 -23.08 -6.16 14.88
C ASP A 268 -22.86 -6.25 13.37
N LYS A 269 -22.80 -5.11 12.68
CA LYS A 269 -22.41 -5.04 11.27
C LYS A 269 -20.90 -4.97 11.18
N ILE A 270 -20.26 -6.04 10.70
CA ILE A 270 -18.80 -6.12 10.60
C ILE A 270 -18.39 -6.15 9.13
N ILE A 271 -17.58 -5.16 8.71
CA ILE A 271 -17.12 -4.97 7.35
C ILE A 271 -15.62 -5.28 7.31
N ILE A 272 -15.21 -6.27 6.52
CA ILE A 272 -13.80 -6.54 6.24
C ILE A 272 -13.47 -5.93 4.89
N SER A 273 -12.96 -4.70 4.93
CA SER A 273 -12.70 -3.87 3.76
C SER A 273 -11.27 -4.07 3.26
N ALA A 274 -10.97 -5.29 2.86
CA ALA A 274 -9.70 -5.72 2.27
C ALA A 274 -9.91 -6.99 1.45
N SER A 275 -9.16 -7.15 0.36
CA SER A 275 -9.03 -8.46 -0.31
C SER A 275 -7.99 -9.31 0.41
N ALA A 276 -8.16 -10.63 0.35
CA ALA A 276 -7.19 -11.55 0.89
C ALA A 276 -5.84 -11.40 0.16
N ILE A 277 -4.77 -11.24 0.92
CA ILE A 277 -3.41 -11.46 0.40
C ILE A 277 -3.26 -12.96 0.17
N PRO A 278 -2.68 -13.40 -0.96
CA PRO A 278 -2.49 -14.82 -1.24
C PRO A 278 -1.89 -15.58 -0.04
N GLY A 279 -2.54 -16.68 0.36
CA GLY A 279 -2.18 -17.48 1.53
C GLY A 279 -2.92 -17.13 2.83
N ASN A 280 -3.62 -16.00 2.90
CA ASN A 280 -4.38 -15.58 4.09
C ASN A 280 -5.87 -15.99 4.07
N GLU A 281 -6.36 -16.61 2.98
CA GLU A 281 -7.78 -16.94 2.78
C GLU A 281 -8.35 -17.79 3.92
N LYS A 282 -7.58 -18.80 4.38
CA LYS A 282 -7.98 -19.66 5.49
C LYS A 282 -8.08 -18.89 6.82
N SER A 283 -7.17 -17.97 7.05
CA SER A 283 -7.15 -17.15 8.26
C SER A 283 -8.34 -16.20 8.31
N ILE A 284 -8.66 -15.54 7.20
CA ILE A 284 -9.83 -14.67 7.06
C ILE A 284 -11.11 -15.48 7.24
N SER A 285 -11.23 -16.61 6.54
CA SER A 285 -12.40 -17.49 6.65
C SER A 285 -12.63 -17.94 8.09
N ARG A 286 -11.58 -18.27 8.84
CA ARG A 286 -11.68 -18.62 10.27
C ARG A 286 -12.27 -17.45 11.08
N VAL A 287 -11.74 -16.25 10.91
CA VAL A 287 -12.23 -15.05 11.63
C VAL A 287 -13.70 -14.78 11.30
N VAL A 288 -14.06 -14.81 10.01
CA VAL A 288 -15.46 -14.63 9.55
C VAL A 288 -16.39 -15.64 10.21
N ASN A 289 -16.01 -16.93 10.23
CA ASN A 289 -16.82 -17.97 10.87
C ASN A 289 -17.02 -17.74 12.37
N GLU A 290 -15.97 -17.29 13.09
CA GLU A 290 -16.11 -16.99 14.53
C GLU A 290 -17.02 -15.78 14.78
N LEU A 291 -16.98 -14.77 13.92
CA LEU A 291 -17.89 -13.61 14.00
C LEU A 291 -19.34 -14.00 13.73
N LEU A 292 -19.59 -14.81 12.68
CA LEU A 292 -20.93 -15.31 12.34
C LEU A 292 -21.52 -16.20 13.45
N LYS A 293 -20.72 -17.08 14.07
CA LYS A 293 -21.16 -17.90 15.21
C LYS A 293 -21.63 -17.06 16.41
N LYS A 294 -21.13 -15.84 16.54
CA LYS A 294 -21.54 -14.89 17.60
C LYS A 294 -22.76 -14.04 17.20
N GLY A 295 -23.37 -14.30 16.04
CA GLY A 295 -24.54 -13.61 15.54
C GLY A 295 -24.27 -12.29 14.83
N ALA A 296 -23.01 -11.99 14.49
CA ALA A 296 -22.69 -10.80 13.72
C ALA A 296 -23.12 -10.93 12.24
N ASN A 297 -23.44 -9.80 11.62
CA ASN A 297 -23.66 -9.70 10.17
C ASN A 297 -22.34 -9.26 9.53
N VAL A 298 -21.67 -10.16 8.81
CA VAL A 298 -20.33 -9.93 8.25
C VAL A 298 -20.40 -9.71 6.75
N VAL A 299 -19.85 -8.59 6.30
CA VAL A 299 -19.65 -8.24 4.89
C VAL A 299 -18.15 -8.36 4.59
N TYR A 300 -17.80 -9.20 3.60
CA TYR A 300 -16.41 -9.42 3.21
C TYR A 300 -16.31 -9.92 1.75
N GLY A 301 -15.13 -9.77 1.15
CA GLY A 301 -14.87 -10.20 -0.23
C GLY A 301 -15.46 -9.25 -1.26
N ASP A 302 -15.71 -9.77 -2.48
CA ASP A 302 -16.13 -8.98 -3.65
C ASP A 302 -17.66 -8.75 -3.70
N ILE A 303 -18.41 -9.08 -2.64
CA ILE A 303 -19.88 -9.13 -2.65
C ILE A 303 -20.50 -7.73 -2.75
N GLU A 304 -19.84 -6.68 -2.25
CA GLU A 304 -20.42 -5.34 -2.18
C GLU A 304 -19.44 -4.22 -2.60
N ASP A 305 -18.39 -4.50 -3.35
CA ASP A 305 -17.37 -3.50 -3.75
C ASP A 305 -16.78 -2.69 -2.57
N ILE A 306 -16.73 -3.32 -1.38
CA ILE A 306 -16.22 -2.72 -0.14
C ILE A 306 -14.70 -2.57 -0.13
N HIS A 307 -14.04 -3.05 -1.16
CA HIS A 307 -12.60 -2.98 -1.34
C HIS A 307 -12.25 -2.72 -2.81
N VAL A 308 -11.29 -1.86 -3.01
CA VAL A 308 -10.63 -1.61 -4.30
C VAL A 308 -9.14 -1.81 -4.12
N SER A 309 -8.53 -2.54 -5.04
CA SER A 309 -7.08 -2.75 -5.06
C SER A 309 -6.33 -1.43 -5.29
N GLY A 310 -5.14 -1.33 -4.71
CA GLY A 310 -4.19 -0.26 -4.99
C GLY A 310 -3.34 -0.50 -6.24
N HIS A 311 -3.44 -1.70 -6.87
CA HIS A 311 -2.56 -2.14 -7.95
C HIS A 311 -3.26 -2.14 -9.30
N ALA A 312 -2.48 -1.82 -10.33
CA ALA A 312 -2.88 -1.74 -11.72
C ALA A 312 -3.33 -3.09 -12.29
N ARG A 313 -4.44 -3.11 -13.04
CA ARG A 313 -4.88 -4.25 -13.86
C ARG A 313 -4.31 -4.16 -15.27
N GLN A 314 -4.63 -5.13 -16.12
CA GLN A 314 -4.01 -5.31 -17.44
C GLN A 314 -3.99 -4.06 -18.32
N GLU A 315 -5.08 -3.29 -18.38
CA GLU A 315 -5.14 -2.12 -19.26
C GLU A 315 -4.27 -0.96 -18.74
N GLU A 316 -4.13 -0.84 -17.44
CA GLU A 316 -3.23 0.15 -16.79
C GLU A 316 -1.75 -0.25 -16.98
N LEU A 317 -1.44 -1.56 -16.87
CA LEU A 317 -0.11 -2.09 -17.13
C LEU A 317 0.30 -1.90 -18.60
N LYS A 318 -0.62 -2.14 -19.54
CA LYS A 318 -0.43 -1.84 -20.97
C LYS A 318 -0.18 -0.36 -21.20
N LEU A 319 -0.95 0.51 -20.52
CA LEU A 319 -0.77 1.95 -20.61
C LEU A 319 0.64 2.36 -20.17
N MET A 320 1.13 1.83 -19.05
CA MET A 320 2.48 2.11 -18.57
C MET A 320 3.55 1.67 -19.57
N LEU A 321 3.45 0.47 -20.12
CA LEU A 321 4.35 -0.02 -21.18
C LEU A 321 4.28 0.86 -22.44
N ALA A 322 3.09 1.28 -22.87
CA ALA A 322 2.91 2.13 -24.04
C ALA A 322 3.46 3.54 -23.86
N LEU A 323 3.35 4.13 -22.66
CA LEU A 323 3.87 5.46 -22.36
C LEU A 323 5.39 5.46 -22.25
N THR A 324 5.96 4.49 -21.55
CA THR A 324 7.40 4.44 -21.26
C THR A 324 8.24 3.85 -22.40
N LYS A 325 7.65 2.98 -23.24
CA LYS A 325 8.32 2.29 -24.37
C LYS A 325 9.72 1.80 -24.01
N PRO A 326 9.87 1.00 -22.96
CA PRO A 326 11.17 0.64 -22.43
C PRO A 326 11.95 -0.25 -23.41
N LYS A 327 13.28 -0.12 -23.43
CA LYS A 327 14.16 -1.06 -24.16
C LYS A 327 14.13 -2.43 -23.50
N PHE A 328 14.23 -2.49 -22.18
CA PHE A 328 14.16 -3.70 -21.37
C PHE A 328 13.03 -3.60 -20.35
N PHE A 329 12.45 -4.75 -20.02
CA PHE A 329 11.36 -4.83 -19.06
C PHE A 329 11.62 -5.89 -17.99
N MET A 330 11.38 -5.51 -16.73
CA MET A 330 11.44 -6.40 -15.59
C MET A 330 10.14 -6.27 -14.78
N PRO A 331 9.19 -7.22 -14.90
CA PRO A 331 8.04 -7.25 -14.01
C PRO A 331 8.52 -7.51 -12.58
N VAL A 332 8.02 -6.71 -11.64
CA VAL A 332 8.36 -6.80 -10.22
C VAL A 332 7.08 -6.85 -9.38
N HIS A 333 7.19 -7.14 -8.10
CA HIS A 333 6.11 -7.14 -7.13
C HIS A 333 4.97 -8.11 -7.47
N GLY A 334 4.83 -9.15 -6.67
CA GLY A 334 3.87 -10.23 -6.86
C GLY A 334 4.52 -11.61 -6.93
N GLU A 335 3.70 -12.64 -7.02
CA GLU A 335 4.15 -14.02 -7.18
C GLU A 335 4.62 -14.28 -8.62
N PHE A 336 5.34 -15.37 -8.83
CA PHE A 336 5.85 -15.76 -10.15
C PHE A 336 4.74 -15.83 -11.22
N MET A 337 3.53 -16.22 -10.83
CA MET A 337 2.36 -16.21 -11.71
C MET A 337 2.05 -14.79 -12.23
N HIS A 338 2.05 -13.80 -11.36
CA HIS A 338 1.78 -12.40 -11.71
C HIS A 338 2.88 -11.85 -12.64
N LEU A 339 4.16 -12.13 -12.31
CA LEU A 339 5.30 -11.73 -13.15
C LEU A 339 5.21 -12.37 -14.54
N SER A 340 4.82 -13.65 -14.63
CA SER A 340 4.65 -14.37 -15.88
C SER A 340 3.48 -13.81 -16.71
N CYS A 341 2.35 -13.47 -16.07
CA CYS A 341 1.23 -12.82 -16.74
C CYS A 341 1.65 -11.45 -17.31
N HIS A 342 2.38 -10.65 -16.54
CA HIS A 342 2.85 -9.34 -17.00
C HIS A 342 3.84 -9.45 -18.15
N LYS A 343 4.76 -10.43 -18.11
CA LYS A 343 5.64 -10.77 -19.25
C LYS A 343 4.81 -11.07 -20.50
N ASN A 344 3.79 -11.94 -20.40
CA ASN A 344 2.96 -12.30 -21.54
C ASN A 344 2.17 -11.10 -22.08
N LEU A 345 1.75 -10.20 -21.20
CA LEU A 345 1.12 -8.95 -21.56
C LEU A 345 2.06 -8.08 -22.41
N ALA A 346 3.31 -7.89 -21.99
CA ALA A 346 4.31 -7.14 -22.73
C ALA A 346 4.62 -7.76 -24.12
N ILE A 347 4.71 -9.09 -24.19
CA ILE A 347 4.87 -9.82 -25.46
C ILE A 347 3.67 -9.56 -26.38
N SER A 348 2.45 -9.58 -25.85
CA SER A 348 1.23 -9.31 -26.63
C SER A 348 1.19 -7.89 -27.20
N MET A 349 1.91 -6.96 -26.60
CA MET A 349 2.09 -5.58 -27.07
C MET A 349 3.24 -5.43 -28.08
N GLY A 350 3.94 -6.52 -28.44
CA GLY A 350 4.98 -6.54 -29.44
C GLY A 350 6.41 -6.42 -28.89
N MET A 351 6.60 -6.48 -27.56
CA MET A 351 7.95 -6.49 -26.98
C MET A 351 8.65 -7.84 -27.21
N ASP A 352 9.93 -7.83 -27.58
CA ASP A 352 10.68 -9.07 -27.76
C ASP A 352 10.83 -9.79 -26.40
N LYS A 353 10.54 -11.09 -26.41
CA LYS A 353 10.64 -11.94 -25.22
C LYS A 353 12.05 -11.97 -24.60
N ASN A 354 13.08 -11.71 -25.39
CA ASN A 354 14.48 -11.67 -24.96
C ASN A 354 14.84 -10.38 -24.22
N ASP A 355 14.02 -9.33 -24.34
CA ASP A 355 14.16 -8.06 -23.63
C ASP A 355 13.34 -8.00 -22.34
N ILE A 356 12.70 -9.14 -21.94
CA ILE A 356 11.87 -9.22 -20.75
C ILE A 356 12.47 -10.21 -19.75
N PHE A 357 12.75 -9.71 -18.54
CA PHE A 357 13.48 -10.43 -17.49
C PHE A 357 12.58 -10.71 -16.29
N VAL A 358 12.05 -11.94 -16.18
CA VAL A 358 11.38 -12.42 -14.97
C VAL A 358 12.44 -12.99 -14.03
N MET A 359 12.80 -12.19 -13.02
CA MET A 359 13.91 -12.49 -12.12
C MET A 359 13.47 -13.39 -10.97
N LYS A 360 14.34 -14.30 -10.56
CA LYS A 360 14.22 -15.04 -9.31
C LYS A 360 14.88 -14.27 -8.17
N LEU A 361 14.48 -14.59 -6.96
CA LEU A 361 15.05 -13.97 -5.77
C LEU A 361 16.58 -14.19 -5.71
N GLY A 362 17.32 -13.10 -5.59
CA GLY A 362 18.79 -13.10 -5.56
C GLY A 362 19.47 -13.06 -6.92
N GLU A 363 18.79 -13.24 -8.05
CA GLU A 363 19.40 -13.05 -9.37
C GLU A 363 19.80 -11.60 -9.61
N VAL A 364 20.91 -11.40 -10.31
CA VAL A 364 21.47 -10.08 -10.65
C VAL A 364 21.30 -9.84 -12.15
N LEU A 365 20.53 -8.79 -12.49
CA LEU A 365 20.40 -8.29 -13.85
C LEU A 365 21.41 -7.17 -14.08
N GLU A 366 22.34 -7.39 -14.99
CA GLU A 366 23.25 -6.35 -15.46
C GLU A 366 22.71 -5.73 -16.74
N VAL A 367 22.62 -4.39 -16.76
CA VAL A 367 22.05 -3.64 -17.88
C VAL A 367 23.02 -2.55 -18.32
N ASN A 368 23.24 -2.47 -19.63
CA ASN A 368 23.95 -1.38 -20.26
C ASN A 368 23.15 -0.84 -21.46
N LYS A 369 23.70 0.15 -22.18
CA LYS A 369 22.99 0.77 -23.32
C LYS A 369 22.55 -0.21 -24.40
N ASN A 370 23.26 -1.33 -24.56
CA ASN A 370 23.09 -2.25 -25.69
C ASN A 370 22.41 -3.55 -25.30
N GLU A 371 22.69 -4.08 -24.13
CA GLU A 371 22.23 -5.40 -23.67
C GLU A 371 21.84 -5.42 -22.20
N ALA A 372 21.02 -6.39 -21.84
CA ALA A 372 20.72 -6.76 -20.48
C ALA A 372 20.88 -8.28 -20.34
N LYS A 373 21.49 -8.75 -19.25
CA LYS A 373 21.71 -10.17 -19.00
C LYS A 373 21.73 -10.50 -17.51
N VAL A 374 21.31 -11.70 -17.16
CA VAL A 374 21.47 -12.23 -15.82
C VAL A 374 22.91 -12.72 -15.66
N THR A 375 23.67 -12.10 -14.76
CA THR A 375 25.12 -12.32 -14.62
C THR A 375 25.51 -13.15 -13.40
N GLY A 376 24.59 -13.37 -12.46
CA GLY A 376 24.88 -14.14 -11.26
C GLY A 376 23.76 -14.13 -10.25
N THR A 377 24.05 -14.60 -9.05
CA THR A 377 23.16 -14.60 -7.90
C THR A 377 23.86 -14.06 -6.66
N VAL A 378 23.12 -13.38 -5.81
CA VAL A 378 23.56 -12.99 -4.47
C VAL A 378 22.82 -13.82 -3.42
N PRO A 379 23.47 -14.16 -2.29
CA PRO A 379 22.78 -14.87 -1.21
C PRO A 379 21.59 -14.03 -0.71
N VAL A 380 20.43 -14.66 -0.58
CA VAL A 380 19.26 -14.10 0.10
C VAL A 380 19.22 -14.67 1.50
N GLY A 381 19.14 -13.78 2.49
CA GLY A 381 18.92 -14.19 3.88
C GLY A 381 17.51 -14.75 4.06
N GLN A 382 17.33 -15.69 4.97
CA GLN A 382 16.02 -15.99 5.55
C GLN A 382 15.77 -14.95 6.65
N ILE A 383 14.59 -14.33 6.62
CA ILE A 383 14.10 -13.42 7.66
C ILE A 383 13.22 -14.21 8.61
#